data_444d391ce662280e2f7b78c32e075003
#
_entry.id   444d391ce662280e2f7b78c32e075003
#
_cell.length_a   1.000
_cell.length_b   1.000
_cell.length_c   1.000
_cell.angle_alpha   90.00
_cell.angle_beta   90.00
_cell.angle_gamma   90.00
#
_symmetry.space_group_name_H-M   'P 1'
#
loop_
_entity.id
_entity.type
_entity.pdbx_description
1 polymer ?
#
loop_
_entity_poly.entity_id
_entity_poly.type
_entity_poly.pdbx_seq_one_letter_code
_entity_poly.pdbx_strand_id
1 'polypeptide(L)'
;MCDGWWGRWYQPYPQYIVQRLDIQNVIERLEEYISRLGRFKISEVMEFTNNFYAIIIEEDTGMGAFELLVDPYSGVITPEPGPNMMWNLKYGMHNRMHNVWVPWWQVGPNSEMPISSEEAKEIAYSYLKSIYPTEDIEVEEPAKFYGYYTLDYELNGRIHGMLSVNGFTGEVWYHSWHREFIQEKELS
;
A
#
# COMPACT_ATOMS: atom_id res chain seq x y z
N MET A 1 20.05 33.43 -56.41
CA MET A 1 20.55 33.52 -55.02
C MET A 1 19.36 33.70 -54.11
N CYS A 2 18.86 32.60 -53.54
CA CYS A 2 17.84 32.60 -52.54
C CYS A 2 18.34 31.62 -51.46
N ASP A 3 19.17 32.12 -50.56
CA ASP A 3 19.75 31.36 -49.47
C ASP A 3 18.77 31.31 -48.29
N GLY A 4 18.36 30.14 -48.02
CA GLY A 4 18.14 29.47 -46.76
C GLY A 4 17.71 30.23 -45.50
N TRP A 5 16.41 30.26 -45.22
CA TRP A 5 15.86 30.69 -43.94
C TRP A 5 15.18 29.53 -43.13
N TRP A 6 15.59 28.29 -43.32
CA TRP A 6 14.95 27.12 -42.66
C TRP A 6 15.78 26.41 -41.58
N GLY A 7 16.83 27.05 -41.08
CA GLY A 7 17.85 26.43 -40.21
C GLY A 7 17.80 26.76 -38.73
N ARG A 8 16.74 27.33 -38.15
CA ARG A 8 16.84 27.83 -36.76
C ARG A 8 15.70 27.47 -35.81
N TRP A 9 14.96 26.40 -36.01
CA TRP A 9 13.85 26.04 -35.09
C TRP A 9 13.86 24.62 -34.55
N TYR A 10 14.96 23.90 -34.68
CA TYR A 10 15.10 22.61 -33.97
C TYR A 10 16.00 22.82 -32.75
N GLN A 11 15.47 23.43 -31.70
CA GLN A 11 15.99 23.26 -30.34
C GLN A 11 15.46 21.92 -29.86
N PRO A 12 16.30 20.90 -29.65
CA PRO A 12 15.84 19.71 -28.97
C PRO A 12 15.37 20.15 -27.59
N TYR A 13 14.10 19.94 -27.28
CA TYR A 13 13.61 20.09 -25.92
C TYR A 13 14.55 19.31 -25.00
N PRO A 14 15.03 19.92 -23.88
CA PRO A 14 15.81 19.19 -22.92
C PRO A 14 14.97 17.97 -22.50
N GLN A 15 15.47 16.79 -22.81
CA GLN A 15 14.88 15.55 -22.25
C GLN A 15 15.19 15.62 -20.75
N TYR A 16 14.21 16.06 -19.96
CA TYR A 16 14.28 15.90 -18.53
C TYR A 16 14.21 14.39 -18.28
N ILE A 17 15.35 13.78 -17.99
CA ILE A 17 15.40 12.43 -17.45
C ILE A 17 14.84 12.58 -16.05
N VAL A 18 13.56 12.25 -15.89
CA VAL A 18 12.95 12.16 -14.57
C VAL A 18 13.58 10.96 -13.89
N GLN A 19 14.45 11.23 -12.93
CA GLN A 19 15.12 10.19 -12.17
C GLN A 19 14.13 9.58 -11.17
N ARG A 20 14.13 8.26 -11.07
CA ARG A 20 13.39 7.54 -10.03
C ARG A 20 13.93 7.93 -8.65
N LEU A 21 13.05 8.16 -7.70
CA LEU A 21 13.40 8.39 -6.30
C LEU A 21 14.02 7.11 -5.70
N ASP A 22 14.98 7.28 -4.82
CA ASP A 22 15.44 6.20 -3.97
C ASP A 22 14.56 6.07 -2.71
N ILE A 23 14.61 4.90 -2.06
CA ILE A 23 13.78 4.60 -0.90
C ILE A 23 14.04 5.55 0.29
N GLN A 24 15.27 6.05 0.45
CA GLN A 24 15.58 6.98 1.54
C GLN A 24 14.92 8.34 1.32
N ASN A 25 14.92 8.86 0.10
CA ASN A 25 14.21 10.10 -0.25
C ASN A 25 12.70 9.94 -0.06
N VAL A 26 12.16 8.76 -0.33
CA VAL A 26 10.74 8.47 -0.11
C VAL A 26 10.40 8.46 1.38
N ILE A 27 11.24 7.83 2.22
CA ILE A 27 11.08 7.83 3.68
C ILE A 27 11.04 9.26 4.23
N GLU A 28 12.01 10.11 3.87
CA GLU A 28 12.08 11.50 4.31
C GLU A 28 10.80 12.29 3.93
N ARG A 29 10.28 12.07 2.73
CA ARG A 29 9.02 12.68 2.27
C ARG A 29 7.80 12.18 3.04
N LEU A 30 7.74 10.90 3.32
CA LEU A 30 6.68 10.29 4.12
C LEU A 30 6.71 10.81 5.56
N GLU A 31 7.89 10.89 6.18
CA GLU A 31 8.06 11.48 7.53
C GLU A 31 7.57 12.93 7.58
N GLU A 32 7.95 13.75 6.61
CA GLU A 32 7.44 15.12 6.51
C GLU A 32 5.93 15.16 6.34
N TYR A 33 5.37 14.27 5.52
CA TYR A 33 3.92 14.20 5.28
C TYR A 33 3.15 13.80 6.53
N ILE A 34 3.52 12.69 7.19
CA ILE A 34 2.81 12.17 8.35
C ILE A 34 2.95 13.08 9.59
N SER A 35 4.08 13.80 9.74
CA SER A 35 4.30 14.75 10.84
C SER A 35 3.20 15.83 10.92
N ARG A 36 2.54 16.13 9.80
CA ARG A 36 1.45 17.11 9.70
C ARG A 36 0.08 16.51 10.02
N LEU A 37 -0.04 15.18 10.06
CA LEU A 37 -1.33 14.49 10.25
C LEU A 37 -1.63 14.17 11.70
N GLY A 38 -0.61 14.06 12.56
CA GLY A 38 -0.77 13.73 13.97
C GLY A 38 0.34 12.82 14.49
N ARG A 39 -0.03 11.95 15.44
CA ARG A 39 0.89 11.02 16.11
C ARG A 39 0.97 9.69 15.37
N PHE A 40 1.71 9.71 14.27
CA PHE A 40 1.92 8.57 13.41
C PHE A 40 3.41 8.34 13.16
N LYS A 41 3.80 7.11 12.92
CA LYS A 41 5.13 6.73 12.47
C LYS A 41 5.03 5.74 11.30
N ILE A 42 6.10 5.66 10.53
CA ILE A 42 6.23 4.67 9.47
C ILE A 42 6.69 3.36 10.11
N SER A 43 5.98 2.28 9.85
CA SER A 43 6.41 0.94 10.24
C SER A 43 7.35 0.35 9.20
N GLU A 44 6.95 0.46 7.94
CA GLU A 44 7.61 -0.18 6.83
C GLU A 44 7.46 0.64 5.54
N VAL A 45 8.45 0.56 4.66
CA VAL A 45 8.40 1.06 3.28
C VAL A 45 8.90 -0.03 2.34
N MET A 46 8.06 -0.39 1.37
CA MET A 46 8.40 -1.32 0.30
C MET A 46 8.54 -0.57 -1.03
N GLU A 47 9.51 -0.96 -1.83
CA GLU A 47 9.70 -0.47 -3.19
C GLU A 47 9.25 -1.51 -4.20
N PHE A 48 8.31 -1.13 -5.04
CA PHE A 48 7.86 -1.91 -6.21
C PHE A 48 8.18 -1.18 -7.51
N THR A 49 8.11 -1.86 -8.64
CA THR A 49 8.39 -1.23 -9.94
C THR A 49 7.45 -0.09 -10.26
N ASN A 50 6.20 -0.12 -9.81
CA ASN A 50 5.19 0.90 -10.08
C ASN A 50 5.10 2.02 -9.03
N ASN A 51 5.40 1.72 -7.78
CA ASN A 51 5.21 2.64 -6.65
C ASN A 51 6.11 2.26 -5.48
N PHE A 52 6.19 3.16 -4.50
CA PHE A 52 6.54 2.79 -3.14
C PHE A 52 5.26 2.66 -2.32
N TYR A 53 5.23 1.68 -1.45
CA TYR A 53 4.16 1.42 -0.51
C TYR A 53 4.66 1.66 0.91
N ALA A 54 3.82 2.18 1.81
CA ALA A 54 4.19 2.42 3.19
C ALA A 54 3.05 2.08 4.15
N ILE A 55 3.39 1.35 5.21
CA ILE A 55 2.52 1.12 6.37
C ILE A 55 2.75 2.23 7.39
N ILE A 56 1.66 2.94 7.73
CA ILE A 56 1.64 3.96 8.75
C ILE A 56 0.90 3.43 9.97
N ILE A 57 1.53 3.51 11.14
CA ILE A 57 0.98 3.04 12.41
C ILE A 57 0.78 4.19 13.38
N GLU A 58 -0.12 4.01 14.34
CA GLU A 58 -0.30 4.93 15.46
C GLU A 58 0.87 4.79 16.45
N GLU A 59 1.44 5.92 16.89
CA GLU A 59 2.57 5.92 17.83
C GLU A 59 2.23 5.32 19.19
N ASP A 60 1.00 5.49 19.66
CA ASP A 60 0.56 5.11 21.00
C ASP A 60 0.04 3.68 21.09
N THR A 61 -0.53 3.14 20.04
CA THR A 61 -1.10 1.78 20.03
C THR A 61 -0.26 0.77 19.24
N GLY A 62 0.57 1.23 18.32
CA GLY A 62 1.26 0.39 17.34
C GLY A 62 0.33 -0.23 16.28
N MET A 63 -0.97 0.11 16.31
CA MET A 63 -1.94 -0.39 15.34
C MET A 63 -1.74 0.26 13.97
N GLY A 64 -1.91 -0.51 12.90
CA GLY A 64 -1.96 -0.01 11.54
C GLY A 64 -3.03 1.07 11.39
N ALA A 65 -2.62 2.27 11.02
CA ALA A 65 -3.52 3.39 10.83
C ALA A 65 -4.05 3.42 9.39
N PHE A 66 -3.15 3.53 8.43
CA PHE A 66 -3.46 3.58 7.00
C PHE A 66 -2.23 3.27 6.16
N GLU A 67 -2.47 3.06 4.88
CA GLU A 67 -1.47 2.70 3.89
C GLU A 67 -1.34 3.80 2.84
N LEU A 68 -0.10 4.09 2.42
CA LEU A 68 0.21 5.14 1.46
C LEU A 68 0.98 4.58 0.26
N LEU A 69 0.69 5.14 -0.91
CA LEU A 69 1.50 4.97 -2.12
C LEU A 69 2.26 6.25 -2.42
N VAL A 70 3.50 6.10 -2.89
CA VAL A 70 4.30 7.21 -3.41
C VAL A 70 4.67 6.91 -4.86
N ASP A 71 4.36 7.86 -5.73
CA ASP A 71 4.77 7.77 -7.13
C ASP A 71 6.30 7.88 -7.23
N PRO A 72 6.97 6.94 -7.91
CA PRO A 72 8.42 6.81 -7.87
C PRO A 72 9.16 7.92 -8.61
N TYR A 73 8.49 8.73 -9.37
CA TYR A 73 9.10 9.80 -10.17
C TYR A 73 8.71 11.20 -9.69
N SER A 74 7.44 11.41 -9.40
CA SER A 74 6.94 12.71 -8.93
C SER A 74 7.02 12.87 -7.40
N GLY A 75 7.07 11.76 -6.65
CA GLY A 75 7.00 11.77 -5.19
C GLY A 75 5.62 12.16 -4.64
N VAL A 76 4.58 12.11 -5.48
CA VAL A 76 3.20 12.36 -5.03
C VAL A 76 2.75 11.24 -4.12
N ILE A 77 2.27 11.60 -2.93
CA ILE A 77 1.77 10.69 -1.91
C ILE A 77 0.25 10.62 -2.02
N THR A 78 -0.28 9.39 -2.08
CA THR A 78 -1.72 9.12 -2.14
C THR A 78 -2.08 7.99 -1.17
N PRO A 79 -3.31 7.96 -0.62
CA PRO A 79 -3.80 6.77 0.07
C PRO A 79 -3.79 5.57 -0.87
N GLU A 80 -3.43 4.40 -0.34
CA GLU A 80 -3.57 3.16 -1.10
C GLU A 80 -5.03 2.87 -1.42
N PRO A 81 -5.37 2.48 -2.67
CA PRO A 81 -6.74 2.14 -3.04
C PRO A 81 -7.19 0.78 -2.45
N GLY A 82 -8.49 0.53 -2.49
CA GLY A 82 -9.06 -0.75 -2.06
C GLY A 82 -9.25 -0.85 -0.54
N PRO A 83 -8.69 -1.86 0.15
CA PRO A 83 -8.94 -2.15 1.55
C PRO A 83 -8.72 -0.97 2.49
N ASN A 84 -7.61 -0.27 2.35
CA ASN A 84 -7.29 0.93 3.12
C ASN A 84 -8.39 2.01 3.03
N MET A 85 -8.99 2.18 1.87
CA MET A 85 -10.07 3.16 1.67
C MET A 85 -11.44 2.61 2.04
N MET A 86 -11.69 1.31 1.77
CA MET A 86 -13.03 0.70 1.81
C MET A 86 -13.31 -0.04 3.12
N TRP A 87 -12.31 -0.69 3.71
CA TRP A 87 -12.47 -1.54 4.89
C TRP A 87 -11.93 -0.91 6.18
N ASN A 88 -11.13 0.15 6.07
CA ASN A 88 -10.58 0.84 7.23
C ASN A 88 -11.68 1.60 7.97
N LEU A 89 -12.04 1.11 9.15
CA LEU A 89 -13.15 1.63 9.96
C LEU A 89 -12.83 2.96 10.64
N LYS A 90 -11.55 3.30 10.81
CA LYS A 90 -11.13 4.52 11.52
C LYS A 90 -10.66 5.63 10.58
N TYR A 91 -9.86 5.27 9.56
CA TYR A 91 -9.19 6.22 8.68
C TYR A 91 -9.67 6.15 7.23
N GLY A 92 -10.50 5.16 6.88
CA GLY A 92 -11.02 4.96 5.54
C GLY A 92 -12.10 5.97 5.14
N MET A 93 -12.49 5.92 3.87
CA MET A 93 -13.48 6.84 3.29
C MET A 93 -14.88 6.66 3.89
N HIS A 94 -15.22 5.49 4.41
CA HIS A 94 -16.54 5.20 4.97
C HIS A 94 -16.85 5.96 6.26
N ASN A 95 -15.86 6.46 6.95
CA ASN A 95 -16.09 7.35 8.08
C ASN A 95 -16.77 8.68 7.65
N ARG A 96 -16.83 8.93 6.33
CA ARG A 96 -17.50 10.10 5.73
C ARG A 96 -18.72 9.78 4.87
N MET A 97 -18.99 8.52 4.52
CA MET A 97 -20.09 8.12 3.63
C MET A 97 -21.01 7.09 4.31
N HIS A 98 -22.14 7.56 4.79
CA HIS A 98 -23.16 6.80 5.51
C HIS A 98 -23.98 5.79 4.69
N ASN A 99 -23.43 5.12 3.67
CA ASN A 99 -24.24 4.30 2.77
C ASN A 99 -23.63 2.94 2.39
N VAL A 100 -23.23 2.10 3.35
CA VAL A 100 -22.95 0.69 3.05
C VAL A 100 -23.61 -0.25 4.06
N TRP A 101 -24.19 -1.31 3.56
CA TRP A 101 -25.10 -2.37 4.02
C TRP A 101 -24.73 -3.12 5.31
N VAL A 102 -23.68 -2.75 6.02
CA VAL A 102 -23.50 -3.15 7.42
C VAL A 102 -24.02 -1.99 8.25
N PRO A 103 -24.93 -2.20 9.19
CA PRO A 103 -25.36 -1.15 10.09
C PRO A 103 -24.13 -0.59 10.82
N TRP A 104 -23.57 0.52 10.35
CA TRP A 104 -22.37 1.19 10.88
C TRP A 104 -22.42 1.47 12.39
N TRP A 105 -23.63 1.51 12.98
CA TRP A 105 -23.81 1.56 14.45
C TRP A 105 -23.47 0.25 15.17
N GLN A 106 -23.21 -0.84 14.43
CA GLN A 106 -22.81 -2.12 14.99
C GLN A 106 -21.31 -2.40 14.89
N VAL A 107 -20.60 -1.70 13.97
CA VAL A 107 -19.16 -1.88 13.74
C VAL A 107 -18.49 -0.52 13.83
N GLY A 108 -17.98 -0.18 15.01
CA GLY A 108 -17.20 1.05 15.23
C GLY A 108 -15.70 0.82 14.98
N PRO A 109 -14.92 1.90 14.95
CA PRO A 109 -13.46 1.79 14.73
C PRO A 109 -12.74 0.92 15.76
N ASN A 110 -13.33 0.69 16.93
CA ASN A 110 -12.79 -0.16 17.96
C ASN A 110 -13.46 -1.55 18.04
N SER A 111 -14.24 -1.92 17.03
CA SER A 111 -14.86 -3.25 17.00
C SER A 111 -13.78 -4.32 16.81
N GLU A 112 -13.82 -5.32 17.65
CA GLU A 112 -12.94 -6.47 17.51
C GLU A 112 -13.30 -7.26 16.24
N MET A 113 -12.30 -7.56 15.45
CA MET A 113 -12.46 -8.37 14.25
C MET A 113 -12.66 -9.84 14.67
N PRO A 114 -13.73 -10.52 14.20
CA PRO A 114 -13.96 -11.93 14.52
C PRO A 114 -12.92 -12.87 13.91
N ILE A 115 -12.26 -12.44 12.81
CA ILE A 115 -11.18 -13.19 12.18
C ILE A 115 -9.87 -12.77 12.85
N SER A 116 -9.14 -13.73 13.39
CA SER A 116 -7.81 -13.51 14.00
C SER A 116 -6.73 -13.32 12.92
N SER A 117 -5.53 -12.90 13.35
CA SER A 117 -4.37 -12.78 12.44
C SER A 117 -4.01 -14.13 11.81
N GLU A 118 -4.04 -15.19 12.59
CA GLU A 118 -3.75 -16.55 12.14
C GLU A 118 -4.78 -17.05 11.13
N GLU A 119 -6.08 -16.81 11.38
CA GLU A 119 -7.14 -17.15 10.43
C GLU A 119 -7.03 -16.32 9.14
N ALA A 120 -6.66 -15.03 9.23
CA ALA A 120 -6.41 -14.19 8.05
C ALA A 120 -5.25 -14.75 7.22
N LYS A 121 -4.18 -15.21 7.85
CA LYS A 121 -3.03 -15.86 7.19
C LYS A 121 -3.44 -17.16 6.49
N GLU A 122 -4.28 -17.99 7.12
CA GLU A 122 -4.80 -19.21 6.51
C GLU A 122 -5.73 -18.94 5.32
N ILE A 123 -6.57 -17.90 5.40
CA ILE A 123 -7.43 -17.44 4.30
C ILE A 123 -6.57 -16.97 3.13
N ALA A 124 -5.58 -16.12 3.41
CA ALA A 124 -4.64 -15.61 2.40
C ALA A 124 -3.90 -16.76 1.70
N TYR A 125 -3.35 -17.70 2.46
CA TYR A 125 -2.67 -18.88 1.93
C TYR A 125 -3.59 -19.72 1.03
N SER A 126 -4.81 -19.98 1.49
CA SER A 126 -5.80 -20.78 0.72
C SER A 126 -6.17 -20.10 -0.60
N TYR A 127 -6.34 -18.77 -0.56
CA TYR A 127 -6.59 -17.97 -1.76
C TYR A 127 -5.42 -18.04 -2.74
N LEU A 128 -4.20 -17.80 -2.27
CA LEU A 128 -2.97 -17.86 -3.09
C LEU A 128 -2.75 -19.26 -3.67
N LYS A 129 -3.02 -20.32 -2.90
CA LYS A 129 -2.89 -21.70 -3.37
C LYS A 129 -3.87 -22.02 -4.49
N SER A 130 -5.03 -21.36 -4.54
CA SER A 130 -5.96 -21.49 -5.65
C SER A 130 -5.47 -20.84 -6.95
N ILE A 131 -4.63 -19.80 -6.85
CA ILE A 131 -4.04 -19.08 -7.98
C ILE A 131 -2.72 -19.72 -8.42
N TYR A 132 -1.90 -20.11 -7.44
CA TYR A 132 -0.54 -20.67 -7.63
C TYR A 132 -0.45 -22.11 -7.09
N PRO A 133 -1.15 -23.08 -7.68
CA PRO A 133 -1.29 -24.43 -7.10
C PRO A 133 0.02 -25.21 -6.99
N THR A 134 1.01 -24.89 -7.82
CA THR A 134 2.31 -25.61 -7.92
C THR A 134 3.45 -24.89 -7.21
N GLU A 135 3.28 -23.62 -6.86
CA GLU A 135 4.33 -22.82 -6.27
C GLU A 135 4.49 -23.11 -4.77
N ASP A 136 5.69 -22.91 -4.26
CA ASP A 136 5.97 -22.85 -2.83
C ASP A 136 5.55 -21.46 -2.34
N ILE A 137 4.57 -21.41 -1.45
CA ILE A 137 3.93 -20.19 -0.97
C ILE A 137 4.23 -20.02 0.50
N GLU A 138 4.81 -18.89 0.84
CA GLU A 138 4.91 -18.40 2.20
C GLU A 138 4.09 -17.10 2.35
N VAL A 139 3.36 -16.97 3.45
CA VAL A 139 2.58 -15.77 3.77
C VAL A 139 3.17 -15.19 5.03
N GLU A 140 3.55 -13.93 4.98
CA GLU A 140 4.16 -13.21 6.09
C GLU A 140 3.16 -12.94 7.23
N GLU A 141 3.66 -12.41 8.35
CA GLU A 141 2.81 -12.06 9.48
C GLU A 141 1.91 -10.87 9.11
N PRO A 142 0.60 -10.94 9.41
CA PRO A 142 -0.35 -9.91 9.02
C PRO A 142 -0.13 -8.57 9.72
N ALA A 143 0.02 -7.50 8.97
CA ALA A 143 -0.15 -6.16 9.48
C ALA A 143 -1.63 -5.90 9.79
N LYS A 144 -1.96 -5.63 11.06
CA LYS A 144 -3.33 -5.46 11.52
C LYS A 144 -3.77 -4.00 11.45
N PHE A 145 -4.88 -3.77 10.76
CA PHE A 145 -5.55 -2.47 10.67
C PHE A 145 -6.95 -2.50 11.28
N TYR A 146 -7.61 -1.35 11.33
CA TYR A 146 -9.00 -1.23 11.80
C TYR A 146 -9.96 -1.81 10.76
N GLY A 147 -10.26 -3.09 10.85
CA GLY A 147 -11.23 -3.77 10.00
C GLY A 147 -10.65 -4.74 8.97
N TYR A 148 -9.34 -4.82 8.83
CA TYR A 148 -8.68 -5.70 7.87
C TYR A 148 -7.24 -5.99 8.27
N TYR A 149 -6.65 -6.93 7.55
CA TYR A 149 -5.24 -7.32 7.62
C TYR A 149 -4.61 -7.14 6.25
N THR A 150 -3.38 -6.65 6.17
CA THR A 150 -2.55 -6.69 4.94
C THR A 150 -1.40 -7.67 5.16
N LEU A 151 -1.11 -8.47 4.16
CA LEU A 151 -0.13 -9.54 4.19
C LEU A 151 0.70 -9.52 2.91
N ASP A 152 2.00 -9.65 3.08
CA ASP A 152 2.92 -9.96 2.01
C ASP A 152 2.97 -11.46 1.79
N TYR A 153 3.31 -11.87 0.58
CA TYR A 153 3.51 -13.27 0.30
C TYR A 153 4.70 -13.50 -0.62
N GLU A 154 5.35 -14.61 -0.40
CA GLU A 154 6.45 -15.09 -1.21
C GLU A 154 6.01 -16.23 -2.13
N LEU A 155 6.62 -16.26 -3.31
CA LEU A 155 6.61 -17.43 -4.19
C LEU A 155 8.06 -17.91 -4.37
N ASN A 156 8.30 -19.16 -4.02
CA ASN A 156 9.63 -19.79 -4.15
C ASN A 156 10.75 -18.99 -3.45
N GLY A 157 10.46 -18.45 -2.25
CA GLY A 157 11.41 -17.72 -1.41
C GLY A 157 11.72 -16.30 -1.89
N ARG A 158 10.78 -15.65 -2.58
CA ARG A 158 10.87 -14.24 -2.98
C ARG A 158 9.53 -13.54 -2.79
N ILE A 159 9.55 -12.37 -2.19
CA ILE A 159 8.37 -11.51 -2.11
C ILE A 159 7.83 -11.29 -3.52
N HIS A 160 6.57 -11.62 -3.71
CA HIS A 160 5.90 -11.55 -5.00
C HIS A 160 4.80 -10.49 -5.04
N GLY A 161 4.16 -10.22 -3.93
CA GLY A 161 3.10 -9.22 -3.85
C GLY A 161 2.39 -9.20 -2.51
N MET A 162 1.26 -8.53 -2.51
CA MET A 162 0.48 -8.25 -1.33
C MET A 162 -1.00 -8.55 -1.55
N LEU A 163 -1.69 -8.81 -0.47
CA LEU A 163 -3.14 -8.92 -0.43
C LEU A 163 -3.67 -8.47 0.93
N SER A 164 -4.95 -8.13 0.98
CA SER A 164 -5.62 -7.87 2.26
C SER A 164 -6.76 -8.84 2.50
N VAL A 165 -7.03 -9.11 3.77
CA VAL A 165 -8.14 -9.93 4.24
C VAL A 165 -9.05 -9.09 5.11
N ASN A 166 -10.33 -9.01 4.77
CA ASN A 166 -11.33 -8.32 5.59
C ASN A 166 -11.53 -9.06 6.91
N GLY A 167 -11.30 -8.38 8.04
CA GLY A 167 -11.35 -8.96 9.37
C GLY A 167 -12.74 -9.39 9.86
N PHE A 168 -13.81 -9.05 9.12
CA PHE A 168 -15.20 -9.40 9.44
C PHE A 168 -15.79 -10.46 8.53
N THR A 169 -15.40 -10.44 7.25
CA THR A 169 -16.01 -11.30 6.21
C THR A 169 -15.07 -12.37 5.68
N GLY A 170 -13.76 -12.21 5.84
CA GLY A 170 -12.75 -13.06 5.21
C GLY A 170 -12.59 -12.82 3.70
N GLU A 171 -13.21 -11.75 3.17
CA GLU A 171 -13.02 -11.35 1.77
C GLU A 171 -11.57 -11.00 1.51
N VAL A 172 -11.03 -11.52 0.41
CA VAL A 172 -9.63 -11.26 0.01
C VAL A 172 -9.59 -10.23 -1.10
N TRP A 173 -8.72 -9.24 -0.94
CA TRP A 173 -8.43 -8.24 -1.95
C TRP A 173 -6.97 -8.31 -2.37
N TYR A 174 -6.71 -8.72 -3.61
CA TYR A 174 -5.37 -8.83 -4.17
C TYR A 174 -4.88 -7.47 -4.68
N HIS A 175 -3.66 -7.07 -4.33
CA HIS A 175 -3.07 -5.78 -4.70
C HIS A 175 -2.35 -5.85 -6.05
N SER A 176 -3.07 -5.77 -7.14
CA SER A 176 -2.52 -5.91 -8.49
C SER A 176 -1.73 -4.70 -9.02
N TRP A 177 -1.72 -3.59 -8.29
CA TRP A 177 -1.13 -2.31 -8.73
C TRP A 177 0.35 -2.14 -8.42
N HIS A 178 0.96 -2.94 -7.54
CA HIS A 178 2.37 -2.81 -7.15
C HIS A 178 3.33 -3.33 -8.22
N ARG A 179 3.06 -4.48 -8.82
CA ARG A 179 3.91 -5.25 -9.71
C ARG A 179 5.12 -5.87 -8.97
N GLU A 180 6.31 -5.85 -9.61
CA GLU A 180 7.49 -6.54 -9.10
C GLU A 180 8.08 -5.84 -7.88
N PHE A 181 8.36 -6.61 -6.83
CA PHE A 181 9.07 -6.18 -5.64
C PHE A 181 10.54 -5.91 -5.94
N ILE A 182 11.10 -4.87 -5.34
CA ILE A 182 12.50 -4.47 -5.50
C ILE A 182 13.26 -4.60 -4.17
N GLN A 183 12.76 -3.95 -3.12
CA GLN A 183 13.34 -3.95 -1.78
C GLN A 183 12.36 -3.44 -0.75
N GLU A 184 12.71 -3.65 0.52
CA GLU A 184 11.94 -3.13 1.65
C GLU A 184 12.85 -2.53 2.72
N LYS A 185 12.26 -1.74 3.62
CA LYS A 185 12.91 -1.19 4.79
C LYS A 185 11.94 -1.11 5.96
N GLU A 186 12.20 -1.92 6.98
CA GLU A 186 11.54 -1.80 8.27
C GLU A 186 12.11 -0.61 9.05
N LEU A 187 11.25 0.14 9.76
CA LEU A 187 11.61 1.39 10.46
C LEU A 187 11.19 1.42 11.93
N SER A 188 10.32 0.52 12.39
CA SER A 188 9.80 0.48 13.77
C SER A 188 10.09 -0.83 14.47
#